data_34dd1ed113864dfa8115524a38496a42
#
_entry.id   34dd1ed113864dfa8115524a38496a42
#
_cell.length_a   1.000
_cell.length_b   1.000
_cell.length_c   1.000
_cell.angle_alpha   90.00
_cell.angle_beta   90.00
_cell.angle_gamma   90.00
#
_symmetry.space_group_name_H-M   'P 1'
#
loop_
_entity.id
_entity.type
_entity.pdbx_description
1 polymer ?
#
loop_
_entity_poly.entity_id
_entity_poly.type
_entity_poly.pdbx_seq_one_letter_code
_entity_poly.pdbx_strand_id
1 'polypeptide(L)'
;MELKDKILRKAEQEKQEIITEAKEEAENLKTASAKGMELKVINTAEDILRLILTEELTAQINNYFTDLVIEQLSRSGSQKIETQDGLAEVTGSRSLTPEQKKKLTDILSDCTGKKITVVEKNDENRHLAGIYIKLGDVVIDGTLSNRLKHILSQYKEHLPK
;
A
#
# COMPACT_ATOMS: atom_id res chain seq x y z
N MET A 1 11.83 -25.04 -55.05
CA MET A 1 11.40 -23.66 -54.74
C MET A 1 10.57 -23.61 -53.44
N GLU A 2 9.55 -24.43 -53.30
CA GLU A 2 8.62 -24.42 -52.11
C GLU A 2 9.28 -24.63 -50.74
N LEU A 3 10.30 -25.49 -50.62
CA LEU A 3 10.93 -25.78 -49.33
C LEU A 3 11.72 -24.56 -48.80
N LYS A 4 12.39 -23.83 -49.67
CA LYS A 4 13.13 -22.61 -49.33
C LYS A 4 12.19 -21.53 -48.84
N ASP A 5 11.06 -21.34 -49.52
CA ASP A 5 10.06 -20.32 -49.15
C ASP A 5 9.37 -20.67 -47.80
N LYS A 6 9.14 -21.94 -47.53
CA LYS A 6 8.59 -22.42 -46.28
C LYS A 6 9.56 -22.20 -45.12
N ILE A 7 10.84 -22.45 -45.31
CA ILE A 7 11.88 -22.21 -44.29
C ILE A 7 12.02 -20.71 -44.03
N LEU A 8 12.02 -19.87 -45.07
CA LEU A 8 12.09 -18.40 -44.88
C LEU A 8 10.90 -17.85 -44.13
N ARG A 9 9.69 -18.28 -44.43
CA ARG A 9 8.48 -17.85 -43.72
C ARG A 9 8.52 -18.27 -42.25
N LYS A 10 8.98 -19.49 -41.96
CA LYS A 10 9.09 -19.97 -40.58
C LYS A 10 10.15 -19.19 -39.82
N ALA A 11 11.29 -18.91 -40.41
CA ALA A 11 12.34 -18.09 -39.81
C ALA A 11 11.88 -16.65 -39.56
N GLU A 12 11.09 -16.05 -40.44
CA GLU A 12 10.53 -14.71 -40.23
C GLU A 12 9.45 -14.70 -39.14
N GLN A 13 8.64 -15.75 -39.02
CA GLN A 13 7.70 -15.90 -37.89
C GLN A 13 8.43 -16.04 -36.55
N GLU A 14 9.41 -16.93 -36.46
CA GLU A 14 10.23 -17.13 -35.25
C GLU A 14 10.94 -15.82 -34.85
N LYS A 15 11.50 -15.11 -35.83
CA LYS A 15 12.12 -13.80 -35.61
C LYS A 15 11.11 -12.81 -35.04
N GLN A 16 9.88 -12.74 -35.57
CA GLN A 16 8.86 -11.81 -35.11
C GLN A 16 8.36 -12.16 -33.71
N GLU A 17 8.22 -13.46 -33.41
CA GLU A 17 7.88 -13.94 -32.07
C GLU A 17 8.96 -13.52 -31.04
N ILE A 18 10.23 -13.78 -31.33
CA ILE A 18 11.36 -13.41 -30.47
C ILE A 18 11.41 -11.89 -30.23
N ILE A 19 11.17 -11.08 -31.26
CA ILE A 19 11.16 -9.62 -31.14
C ILE A 19 9.99 -9.17 -30.27
N THR A 20 8.83 -9.79 -30.40
CA THR A 20 7.64 -9.46 -29.62
C THR A 20 7.84 -9.82 -28.15
N GLU A 21 8.29 -11.04 -27.87
CA GLU A 21 8.61 -11.48 -26.51
C GLU A 21 9.68 -10.59 -25.85
N ALA A 22 10.75 -10.27 -26.57
CA ALA A 22 11.80 -9.40 -26.04
C ALA A 22 11.29 -7.98 -25.71
N LYS A 23 10.36 -7.44 -26.50
CA LYS A 23 9.74 -6.14 -26.23
C LYS A 23 8.83 -6.18 -25.00
N GLU A 24 8.03 -7.24 -24.87
CA GLU A 24 7.17 -7.44 -23.70
C GLU A 24 8.00 -7.62 -22.42
N GLU A 25 9.06 -8.40 -22.48
CA GLU A 25 9.98 -8.60 -21.36
C GLU A 25 10.68 -7.28 -20.95
N ALA A 26 11.14 -6.51 -21.93
CA ALA A 26 11.76 -5.21 -21.68
C ALA A 26 10.79 -4.21 -21.01
N GLU A 27 9.52 -4.16 -21.44
CA GLU A 27 8.51 -3.27 -20.83
C GLU A 27 8.12 -3.75 -19.42
N ASN A 28 8.01 -5.06 -19.22
CA ASN A 28 7.77 -5.64 -17.90
C ASN A 28 8.93 -5.32 -16.94
N LEU A 29 10.17 -5.47 -17.38
CA LEU A 29 11.37 -5.16 -16.59
C LEU A 29 11.43 -3.68 -16.24
N LYS A 30 11.14 -2.80 -17.19
CA LYS A 30 11.07 -1.34 -16.98
C LYS A 30 10.01 -0.97 -15.94
N THR A 31 8.82 -1.57 -16.04
CA THR A 31 7.74 -1.33 -15.09
C THR A 31 8.09 -1.84 -13.68
N ALA A 32 8.66 -3.04 -13.59
CA ALA A 32 9.11 -3.61 -12.32
C ALA A 32 10.24 -2.77 -11.69
N SER A 33 11.19 -2.31 -12.50
CA SER A 33 12.29 -1.43 -12.04
C SER A 33 11.77 -0.10 -11.52
N ALA A 34 10.82 0.52 -12.23
CA ALA A 34 10.21 1.78 -11.79
C ALA A 34 9.49 1.64 -10.44
N LYS A 35 8.70 0.56 -10.26
CA LYS A 35 8.06 0.25 -8.97
C LYS A 35 9.09 -0.01 -7.86
N GLY A 36 10.15 -0.74 -8.17
CA GLY A 36 11.24 -1.00 -7.24
C GLY A 36 11.95 0.29 -6.77
N MET A 37 12.21 1.21 -7.69
CA MET A 37 12.78 2.52 -7.35
C MET A 37 11.83 3.35 -6.47
N GLU A 38 10.55 3.34 -6.75
CA GLU A 38 9.54 4.05 -5.96
C GLU A 38 9.51 3.56 -4.51
N LEU A 39 9.48 2.25 -4.31
CA LEU A 39 9.55 1.66 -2.97
C LEU A 39 10.87 2.01 -2.26
N LYS A 40 11.99 2.01 -2.98
CA LYS A 40 13.29 2.38 -2.41
C LYS A 40 13.32 3.83 -1.95
N VAL A 41 12.75 4.75 -2.72
CA VAL A 41 12.64 6.17 -2.34
C VAL A 41 11.82 6.33 -1.07
N ILE A 42 10.67 5.65 -0.97
CA ILE A 42 9.81 5.70 0.22
C ILE A 42 10.52 5.16 1.45
N ASN A 43 11.13 3.98 1.34
CA ASN A 43 11.86 3.38 2.45
C ASN A 43 13.03 4.28 2.89
N THR A 44 13.79 4.83 1.93
CA THR A 44 14.87 5.76 2.26
C THR A 44 14.36 7.02 2.97
N ALA A 45 13.21 7.55 2.55
CA ALA A 45 12.60 8.71 3.21
C ALA A 45 12.18 8.37 4.66
N GLU A 46 11.60 7.19 4.89
CA GLU A 46 11.27 6.73 6.25
C GLU A 46 12.51 6.51 7.10
N ASP A 47 13.57 5.92 6.55
CA ASP A 47 14.83 5.74 7.26
C ASP A 47 15.46 7.07 7.67
N ILE A 48 15.42 8.06 6.79
CA ILE A 48 15.90 9.43 7.10
C ILE A 48 15.03 10.03 8.24
N LEU A 49 13.73 9.90 8.17
CA LEU A 49 12.84 10.38 9.22
C LEU A 49 13.11 9.69 10.56
N ARG A 50 13.35 8.38 10.58
CA ARG A 50 13.74 7.64 11.79
C ARG A 50 15.03 8.16 12.42
N LEU A 51 15.99 8.60 11.61
CA LEU A 51 17.26 9.13 12.08
C LEU A 51 17.14 10.56 12.65
N ILE A 52 16.22 11.35 12.14
CA ILE A 52 16.07 12.76 12.50
C ILE A 52 15.10 12.95 13.66
N LEU A 53 14.02 12.14 13.70
CA LEU A 53 12.96 12.29 14.69
C LEU A 53 13.38 11.63 16.03
N THR A 54 13.12 12.36 17.11
CA THR A 54 13.20 11.78 18.45
C THR A 54 12.05 10.79 18.65
N GLU A 55 12.19 9.91 19.64
CA GLU A 55 11.14 8.94 19.96
C GLU A 55 9.81 9.62 20.33
N GLU A 56 9.88 10.74 21.02
CA GLU A 56 8.73 11.53 21.43
C GLU A 56 7.98 12.12 20.21
N LEU A 57 8.72 12.72 19.26
CA LEU A 57 8.14 13.23 18.02
C LEU A 57 7.54 12.12 17.16
N THR A 58 8.21 10.97 17.09
CA THR A 58 7.68 9.81 16.39
C THR A 58 6.38 9.32 16.99
N ALA A 59 6.26 9.31 18.32
CA ALA A 59 5.01 8.97 19.00
C ALA A 59 3.88 9.95 18.69
N GLN A 60 4.18 11.25 18.69
CA GLN A 60 3.19 12.29 18.35
C GLN A 60 2.72 12.16 16.90
N ILE A 61 3.65 11.95 15.98
CA ILE A 61 3.34 11.74 14.55
C ILE A 61 2.49 10.48 14.37
N ASN A 62 2.84 9.38 15.04
CA ASN A 62 2.05 8.15 14.97
C ASN A 62 0.62 8.37 15.47
N ASN A 63 0.43 9.03 16.62
CA ASN A 63 -0.89 9.33 17.15
C ASN A 63 -1.70 10.20 16.19
N TYR A 64 -1.08 11.24 15.63
CA TYR A 64 -1.73 12.11 14.64
C TYR A 64 -2.22 11.35 13.41
N PHE A 65 -1.38 10.48 12.83
CA PHE A 65 -1.78 9.67 11.67
C PHE A 65 -2.85 8.64 12.00
N THR A 66 -2.78 8.05 13.20
CA THR A 66 -3.80 7.12 13.69
C THR A 66 -5.16 7.82 13.84
N ASP A 67 -5.17 8.99 14.46
CA ASP A 67 -6.39 9.78 14.64
C ASP A 67 -6.98 10.23 13.29
N LEU A 68 -6.14 10.61 12.33
CA LEU A 68 -6.60 10.92 10.96
C LEU A 68 -7.32 9.76 10.31
N VAL A 69 -6.82 8.54 10.44
CA VAL A 69 -7.46 7.33 9.88
C VAL A 69 -8.82 7.11 10.53
N ILE A 70 -8.87 7.20 11.86
CA ILE A 70 -10.11 7.04 12.64
C ILE A 70 -11.15 8.10 12.22
N GLU A 71 -10.72 9.35 12.06
CA GLU A 71 -11.60 10.43 11.61
C GLU A 71 -12.09 10.23 10.17
N GLN A 72 -11.24 9.81 9.25
CA GLN A 72 -11.63 9.51 7.87
C GLN A 72 -12.64 8.37 7.79
N LEU A 73 -12.44 7.31 8.57
CA LEU A 73 -13.38 6.21 8.68
C LEU A 73 -14.73 6.66 9.23
N SER A 74 -14.72 7.51 10.26
CA SER A 74 -15.94 8.08 10.83
C SER A 74 -16.74 8.89 9.81
N ARG A 75 -16.06 9.65 8.96
CA ARG A 75 -16.70 10.44 7.88
C ARG A 75 -17.22 9.56 6.73
N SER A 76 -16.55 8.45 6.45
CA SER A 76 -16.90 7.50 5.38
C SER A 76 -17.97 6.51 5.79
N GLY A 77 -18.48 6.57 7.00
CA GLY A 77 -19.37 5.62 7.68
C GLY A 77 -20.69 5.23 6.99
N SER A 78 -20.91 5.68 5.75
CA SER A 78 -22.04 5.25 4.90
C SER A 78 -21.71 4.07 3.99
N GLN A 79 -20.46 3.66 3.87
CA GLN A 79 -20.10 2.48 3.08
C GLN A 79 -20.17 1.23 3.97
N LYS A 80 -21.20 0.42 3.73
CA LYS A 80 -21.30 -0.89 4.37
C LYS A 80 -20.14 -1.77 3.92
N ILE A 81 -19.29 -2.14 4.86
CA ILE A 81 -18.22 -3.12 4.65
C ILE A 81 -18.80 -4.50 4.95
N GLU A 82 -18.86 -5.35 3.93
CA GLU A 82 -19.25 -6.74 4.12
C GLU A 82 -18.06 -7.53 4.66
N THR A 83 -18.21 -8.11 5.83
CA THR A 83 -17.22 -9.01 6.41
C THR A 83 -17.92 -10.23 7.01
N GLN A 84 -17.31 -11.41 6.86
CA GLN A 84 -17.79 -12.63 7.49
C GLN A 84 -17.24 -12.74 8.91
N ASP A 85 -16.04 -12.24 9.13
CA ASP A 85 -15.32 -12.32 10.39
C ASP A 85 -15.56 -11.07 11.24
N GLY A 86 -15.94 -11.24 12.49
CA GLY A 86 -16.06 -10.14 13.47
C GLY A 86 -14.70 -9.70 14.01
N LEU A 87 -13.61 -9.82 13.21
CA LEU A 87 -12.24 -9.54 13.62
C LEU A 87 -11.60 -8.50 12.70
N ALA A 88 -11.04 -7.45 13.30
CA ALA A 88 -10.19 -6.47 12.61
C ALA A 88 -8.75 -6.58 13.11
N GLU A 89 -7.83 -6.93 12.23
CA GLU A 89 -6.40 -6.90 12.53
C GLU A 89 -5.85 -5.50 12.27
N VAL A 90 -5.28 -4.89 13.30
CA VAL A 90 -4.65 -3.57 13.22
C VAL A 90 -3.15 -3.72 13.43
N THR A 91 -2.38 -3.33 12.42
CA THR A 91 -0.91 -3.31 12.49
C THR A 91 -0.42 -1.87 12.54
N GLY A 92 0.37 -1.54 13.52
CA GLY A 92 0.99 -0.22 13.70
C GLY A 92 2.38 -0.32 14.28
N SER A 93 3.15 0.77 14.24
CA SER A 93 4.44 0.85 14.92
C SER A 93 4.30 0.91 16.44
N ARG A 94 3.16 1.34 16.93
CA ARG A 94 2.84 1.49 18.36
C ARG A 94 1.42 0.98 18.64
N SER A 95 1.20 0.60 19.88
CA SER A 95 -0.14 0.24 20.37
C SER A 95 -1.09 1.43 20.32
N LEU A 96 -2.35 1.15 20.04
CA LEU A 96 -3.42 2.13 20.10
C LEU A 96 -3.64 2.57 21.55
N THR A 97 -3.97 3.85 21.76
CA THR A 97 -4.49 4.27 23.05
C THR A 97 -5.85 3.62 23.31
N PRO A 98 -6.27 3.45 24.59
CA PRO A 98 -7.58 2.88 24.89
C PRO A 98 -8.73 3.65 24.21
N GLU A 99 -8.58 4.97 24.08
CA GLU A 99 -9.55 5.83 23.40
C GLU A 99 -9.60 5.58 21.89
N GLN A 100 -8.44 5.50 21.24
CA GLN A 100 -8.32 5.18 19.81
C GLN A 100 -8.89 3.80 19.51
N LYS A 101 -8.55 2.81 20.31
CA LYS A 101 -9.06 1.44 20.17
C LYS A 101 -10.57 1.39 20.29
N LYS A 102 -11.14 2.09 21.28
CA LYS A 102 -12.59 2.16 21.45
C LYS A 102 -13.26 2.83 20.26
N LYS A 103 -12.81 4.03 19.85
CA LYS A 103 -13.36 4.74 18.68
C LYS A 103 -13.30 3.89 17.42
N LEU A 104 -12.16 3.24 17.19
CA LEU A 104 -12.00 2.38 16.02
C LEU A 104 -12.95 1.18 16.04
N THR A 105 -13.10 0.54 17.20
CA THR A 105 -14.03 -0.60 17.37
C THR A 105 -15.46 -0.17 17.12
N ASP A 106 -15.89 0.97 17.65
CA ASP A 106 -17.24 1.51 17.48
C ASP A 106 -17.52 1.82 16.01
N ILE A 107 -16.61 2.54 15.34
CA ILE A 107 -16.74 2.89 13.90
C ILE A 107 -16.78 1.64 13.01
N LEU A 108 -15.88 0.69 13.21
CA LEU A 108 -15.85 -0.54 12.42
C LEU A 108 -17.11 -1.39 12.65
N SER A 109 -17.64 -1.39 13.86
CA SER A 109 -18.89 -2.08 14.18
C SER A 109 -20.10 -1.42 13.49
N ASP A 110 -20.13 -0.09 13.44
CA ASP A 110 -21.16 0.68 12.74
C ASP A 110 -21.09 0.45 11.22
N CYS A 111 -19.89 0.48 10.64
CA CYS A 111 -19.68 0.26 9.20
C CYS A 111 -20.04 -1.16 8.74
N THR A 112 -19.89 -2.17 9.61
CA THR A 112 -20.17 -3.57 9.27
C THR A 112 -21.55 -4.04 9.71
N GLY A 113 -22.19 -3.32 10.63
CA GLY A 113 -23.42 -3.74 11.31
C GLY A 113 -23.23 -4.99 12.19
N LYS A 114 -21.97 -5.33 12.55
CA LYS A 114 -21.60 -6.48 13.38
C LYS A 114 -20.66 -6.03 14.50
N LYS A 115 -20.64 -6.78 15.58
CA LYS A 115 -19.67 -6.56 16.65
C LYS A 115 -18.27 -6.92 16.17
N ILE A 116 -17.39 -5.95 16.09
CA ILE A 116 -15.98 -6.15 15.69
C ILE A 116 -15.09 -6.23 16.93
N THR A 117 -14.13 -7.13 16.89
CA THR A 117 -13.03 -7.21 17.84
C THR A 117 -11.74 -6.74 17.18
N VAL A 118 -11.10 -5.73 17.74
CA VAL A 118 -9.81 -5.21 17.26
C VAL A 118 -8.66 -5.99 17.89
N VAL A 119 -7.87 -6.64 17.05
CA VAL A 119 -6.63 -7.33 17.43
C VAL A 119 -5.43 -6.53 16.92
N GLU A 120 -4.58 -6.12 17.85
CA GLU A 120 -3.39 -5.33 17.54
C GLU A 120 -2.17 -6.22 17.29
N LYS A 121 -1.41 -5.86 16.25
CA LYS A 121 -0.08 -6.41 15.97
C LYS A 121 0.89 -5.22 15.87
N ASN A 122 1.83 -5.15 16.78
CA ASN A 122 2.85 -4.10 16.74
C ASN A 122 4.03 -4.58 15.90
N ASP A 123 4.41 -3.77 14.92
CA ASP A 123 5.58 -4.00 14.08
C ASP A 123 6.33 -2.68 13.87
N GLU A 124 7.21 -2.37 14.83
CA GLU A 124 7.99 -1.14 14.84
C GLU A 124 8.91 -0.99 13.62
N ASN A 125 9.29 -2.09 12.98
CA ASN A 125 10.19 -2.09 11.84
C ASN A 125 9.46 -1.88 10.51
N ARG A 126 8.15 -2.14 10.48
CA ARG A 126 7.38 -2.13 9.24
C ARG A 126 6.94 -0.73 8.83
N HIS A 127 6.51 0.09 9.80
CA HIS A 127 5.95 1.41 9.54
C HIS A 127 6.50 2.42 10.55
N LEU A 128 6.81 3.62 10.10
CA LEU A 128 7.23 4.70 10.99
C LEU A 128 6.04 5.27 11.77
N ALA A 129 4.89 5.46 11.11
CA ALA A 129 3.70 6.05 11.72
C ALA A 129 2.42 5.60 11.00
N GLY A 130 1.30 5.71 11.73
CA GLY A 130 -0.03 5.35 11.26
C GLY A 130 -0.35 3.88 11.46
N ILE A 131 -1.52 3.48 10.99
CA ILE A 131 -2.05 2.12 11.15
C ILE A 131 -2.50 1.52 9.82
N TYR A 132 -2.33 0.22 9.73
CA TYR A 132 -2.84 -0.63 8.68
C TYR A 132 -3.92 -1.53 9.26
N ILE A 133 -5.12 -1.51 8.69
CA ILE A 133 -6.28 -2.25 9.19
C ILE A 133 -6.68 -3.27 8.13
N LYS A 134 -6.79 -4.52 8.54
CA LYS A 134 -7.33 -5.59 7.72
C LYS A 134 -8.64 -6.10 8.35
N LEU A 135 -9.73 -6.03 7.58
CA LEU A 135 -11.07 -6.44 7.98
C LEU A 135 -11.64 -7.37 6.90
N GLY A 136 -11.47 -8.68 7.06
CA GLY A 136 -11.77 -9.65 6.01
C GLY A 136 -10.94 -9.39 4.75
N ASP A 137 -11.61 -9.14 3.63
CA ASP A 137 -10.98 -8.82 2.34
C ASP A 137 -10.69 -7.31 2.16
N VAL A 138 -11.20 -6.48 3.07
CA VAL A 138 -11.00 -5.03 3.02
C VAL A 138 -9.73 -4.64 3.75
N VAL A 139 -8.93 -3.80 3.10
CA VAL A 139 -7.69 -3.24 3.63
C VAL A 139 -7.79 -1.72 3.65
N ILE A 140 -7.45 -1.14 4.79
CA ILE A 140 -7.36 0.30 4.99
C ILE A 140 -5.92 0.61 5.39
N ASP A 141 -5.20 1.26 4.49
CA ASP A 141 -3.79 1.62 4.70
C ASP A 141 -3.67 3.11 4.99
N GLY A 142 -3.61 3.44 6.28
CA GLY A 142 -3.41 4.81 6.79
C GLY A 142 -1.97 5.07 7.25
N THR A 143 -1.01 4.31 6.74
CA THR A 143 0.40 4.46 7.10
C THR A 143 1.04 5.68 6.41
N LEU A 144 2.11 6.19 7.01
CA LEU A 144 2.93 7.24 6.40
C LEU A 144 3.50 6.79 5.05
N SER A 145 3.91 5.52 4.92
CA SER A 145 4.39 4.94 3.67
C SER A 145 3.39 5.09 2.53
N ASN A 146 2.13 4.77 2.79
CA ASN A 146 1.06 4.91 1.80
C ASN A 146 0.83 6.38 1.41
N ARG A 147 0.92 7.28 2.38
CA ARG A 147 0.79 8.71 2.13
C ARG A 147 1.95 9.26 1.29
N LEU A 148 3.18 8.81 1.54
CA LEU A 148 4.35 9.13 0.71
C LEU A 148 4.18 8.61 -0.73
N LYS A 149 3.61 7.41 -0.92
CA LYS A 149 3.27 6.90 -2.26
C LYS A 149 2.33 7.82 -3.02
N HIS A 150 1.27 8.26 -2.37
CA HIS A 150 0.32 9.20 -2.98
C HIS A 150 0.96 10.53 -3.36
N ILE A 151 1.79 11.09 -2.49
CA ILE A 151 2.52 12.33 -2.77
C ILE A 151 3.46 12.15 -3.96
N LEU A 152 4.21 11.06 -4.01
CA LEU A 152 5.12 10.75 -5.12
C LEU A 152 4.37 10.56 -6.44
N SER A 153 3.20 9.92 -6.43
CA SER A 153 2.37 9.76 -7.62
C SER A 153 1.89 11.12 -8.15
N GLN A 154 1.39 11.98 -7.28
CA GLN A 154 0.98 13.34 -7.65
C GLN A 154 2.16 14.16 -8.18
N TYR A 155 3.33 14.03 -7.57
CA TYR A 155 4.52 14.74 -8.00
C TYR A 155 4.97 14.32 -9.42
N LYS A 156 4.87 13.02 -9.74
CA LYS A 156 5.18 12.50 -11.07
C LYS A 156 4.24 13.04 -12.17
N GLU A 157 2.97 13.26 -11.84
CA GLU A 157 1.98 13.82 -12.78
C GLU A 157 2.27 15.29 -13.12
N HIS A 158 2.97 16.00 -12.24
CA HIS A 158 3.29 17.43 -12.41
C HIS A 158 4.72 17.68 -12.94
N LEU A 159 5.54 16.63 -13.16
CA LEU A 159 6.84 16.78 -13.79
C LEU A 159 6.66 17.05 -15.30
N PRO A 160 7.30 18.10 -15.86
CA PRO A 160 7.33 18.31 -17.31
C PRO A 160 7.99 17.09 -17.98
N LYS A 161 7.34 16.60 -19.04
CA LYS A 161 7.84 15.49 -19.87
C LYS A 161 9.03 15.93 -20.69
#